data_4b71c27acd89367711dee70766efb96c
#
_entry.id   4b71c27acd89367711dee70766efb96c
#
_cell.length_a   1.000
_cell.length_b   1.000
_cell.length_c   1.000
_cell.angle_alpha   90.00
_cell.angle_beta   90.00
_cell.angle_gamma   90.00
#
_symmetry.space_group_name_H-M   'P 1'
#
loop_
_entity.id
_entity.type
_entity.pdbx_description
1 polymer ?
#
loop_
_entity_poly.entity_id
_entity_poly.type
_entity_poly.pdbx_seq_one_letter_code
_entity_poly.pdbx_strand_id
1 'polypeptide(L)'
;MSEQENILKLKAMIEASDNIVFFGGAGVSTESGIPDFRSETGIYNTVHKYGCSPEQILSHTFFMRKPEIFYDFYKSTMVYREAEPNEAHKALAKLEKIGKLKAVVTQNIDGLHQKAGSEIVYELHGTIMKNYCMKCGQFYDLDYVTASEGVPRCEKCGGMVKPDVVLYEEGLDDTTISKSVRAIAEADVLIIGGTSLNVYPAAGFINYYHGNKLVLINKSETPYDHEANLLIHDSIGKVLKACVADL
;
A
#
# COMPACT_ATOMS: atom_id res chain seq x y z
N MET A 1 15.32 3.82 -24.57
CA MET A 1 15.54 5.16 -23.97
C MET A 1 16.46 4.97 -22.77
N SER A 2 17.32 5.94 -22.46
CA SER A 2 18.14 5.88 -21.25
C SER A 2 17.27 6.13 -20.00
N GLU A 3 17.72 5.66 -18.84
CA GLU A 3 17.07 5.93 -17.55
C GLU A 3 16.85 7.44 -17.31
N GLN A 4 17.85 8.24 -17.63
CA GLN A 4 17.81 9.69 -17.48
C GLN A 4 16.77 10.36 -18.39
N GLU A 5 16.58 9.89 -19.61
CA GLU A 5 15.52 10.36 -20.51
C GLU A 5 14.12 10.06 -19.97
N ASN A 6 13.94 8.88 -19.35
CA ASN A 6 12.66 8.50 -18.75
C ASN A 6 12.33 9.36 -17.52
N ILE A 7 13.33 9.66 -16.66
CA ILE A 7 13.16 10.57 -15.51
C ILE A 7 12.79 11.98 -15.99
N LEU A 8 13.46 12.51 -17.02
CA LEU A 8 13.14 13.83 -17.58
C LEU A 8 11.72 13.88 -18.15
N LYS A 9 11.26 12.80 -18.82
CA LYS A 9 9.87 12.71 -19.30
C LYS A 9 8.87 12.71 -18.17
N LEU A 10 9.13 11.92 -17.11
CA LEU A 10 8.26 11.89 -15.94
C LEU A 10 8.20 13.26 -15.26
N LYS A 11 9.35 13.91 -15.10
CA LYS A 11 9.42 15.27 -14.55
C LYS A 11 8.56 16.24 -15.34
N ALA A 12 8.68 16.25 -16.67
CA ALA A 12 7.87 17.09 -17.54
C ALA A 12 6.36 16.80 -17.43
N MET A 13 5.96 15.50 -17.30
CA MET A 13 4.57 15.13 -17.06
C MET A 13 4.05 15.66 -15.71
N ILE A 14 4.86 15.57 -14.65
CA ILE A 14 4.53 16.08 -13.31
C ILE A 14 4.42 17.62 -13.34
N GLU A 15 5.36 18.32 -13.97
CA GLU A 15 5.34 19.77 -14.07
C GLU A 15 4.09 20.28 -14.80
N ALA A 16 3.70 19.60 -15.87
CA ALA A 16 2.57 19.96 -16.73
C ALA A 16 1.20 19.52 -16.21
N SER A 17 1.11 18.85 -15.05
CA SER A 17 -0.15 18.38 -14.48
C SER A 17 -0.40 18.94 -13.09
N ASP A 18 -1.68 19.19 -12.77
CA ASP A 18 -2.16 19.55 -11.44
C ASP A 18 -3.19 18.53 -10.91
N ASN A 19 -3.33 17.39 -11.59
CA ASN A 19 -4.21 16.30 -11.17
C ASN A 19 -3.51 14.94 -11.34
N ILE A 20 -2.54 14.68 -10.49
CA ILE A 20 -1.78 13.43 -10.44
C ILE A 20 -2.40 12.52 -9.38
N VAL A 21 -2.55 11.24 -9.71
CA VAL A 21 -2.89 10.19 -8.74
C VAL A 21 -1.77 9.15 -8.72
N PHE A 22 -1.43 8.71 -7.53
CA PHE A 22 -0.47 7.63 -7.32
C PHE A 22 -1.21 6.35 -6.90
N PHE A 23 -0.89 5.22 -7.53
CA PHE A 23 -1.38 3.90 -7.14
C PHE A 23 -0.18 3.01 -6.75
N GLY A 24 -0.16 2.54 -5.50
CA GLY A 24 1.00 1.84 -4.95
C GLY A 24 0.70 0.51 -4.27
N GLY A 25 1.75 -0.30 -4.13
CA GLY A 25 1.73 -1.56 -3.39
C GLY A 25 2.98 -1.76 -2.55
N ALA A 26 3.22 -2.99 -2.07
CA ALA A 26 4.24 -3.32 -1.08
C ALA A 26 5.67 -2.94 -1.51
N GLY A 27 5.96 -2.93 -2.81
CA GLY A 27 7.26 -2.50 -3.34
C GLY A 27 7.62 -1.04 -3.05
N VAL A 28 6.62 -0.18 -2.72
CA VAL A 28 6.89 1.20 -2.27
C VAL A 28 7.60 1.22 -0.93
N SER A 29 7.29 0.29 -0.05
CA SER A 29 7.82 0.24 1.33
C SER A 29 9.07 -0.64 1.48
N THR A 30 9.55 -1.29 0.42
CA THR A 30 10.78 -2.11 0.49
C THR A 30 12.02 -1.29 0.83
N GLU A 31 12.09 -0.02 0.36
CA GLU A 31 13.15 0.92 0.71
C GLU A 31 13.03 1.47 2.15
N SER A 32 11.94 1.14 2.85
CA SER A 32 11.72 1.40 4.28
C SER A 32 12.03 0.18 5.17
N GLY A 33 12.53 -0.92 4.57
CA GLY A 33 12.84 -2.15 5.27
C GLY A 33 11.63 -3.08 5.48
N ILE A 34 10.47 -2.79 4.88
CA ILE A 34 9.31 -3.67 4.91
C ILE A 34 9.40 -4.60 3.70
N PRO A 35 9.53 -5.94 3.88
CA PRO A 35 9.57 -6.86 2.75
C PRO A 35 8.23 -6.88 2.00
N ASP A 36 8.30 -7.03 0.69
CA ASP A 36 7.10 -7.30 -0.09
C ASP A 36 6.66 -8.78 0.05
N PHE A 37 5.54 -9.13 -0.58
CA PHE A 37 4.99 -10.48 -0.46
C PHE A 37 5.73 -11.52 -1.31
N ARG A 38 6.32 -11.15 -2.47
CA ARG A 38 6.66 -12.09 -3.57
C ARG A 38 8.11 -12.12 -4.00
N SER A 39 8.94 -11.16 -3.58
CA SER A 39 10.38 -11.20 -3.88
C SER A 39 11.09 -12.37 -3.18
N GLU A 40 12.32 -12.66 -3.58
CA GLU A 40 13.15 -13.69 -2.95
C GLU A 40 13.32 -13.51 -1.43
N THR A 41 13.26 -12.27 -0.96
CA THR A 41 13.30 -11.89 0.47
C THR A 41 11.92 -11.60 1.05
N GLY A 42 10.85 -11.87 0.29
CA GLY A 42 9.48 -11.56 0.66
C GLY A 42 8.89 -12.49 1.72
N ILE A 43 7.68 -12.13 2.16
CA ILE A 43 6.95 -12.82 3.23
C ILE A 43 6.68 -14.30 2.91
N TYR A 44 6.58 -14.67 1.63
CA TYR A 44 6.39 -16.06 1.22
C TYR A 44 7.46 -17.04 1.74
N ASN A 45 8.67 -16.56 2.01
CA ASN A 45 9.73 -17.40 2.56
C ASN A 45 9.54 -17.77 4.04
N THR A 46 8.57 -17.15 4.73
CA THR A 46 8.24 -17.47 6.13
C THR A 46 7.32 -18.68 6.29
N VAL A 47 6.84 -19.26 5.18
CA VAL A 47 5.93 -20.42 5.14
C VAL A 47 6.42 -21.62 5.97
N HIS A 48 7.74 -21.83 6.05
CA HIS A 48 8.32 -22.96 6.77
C HIS A 48 7.98 -22.98 8.28
N LYS A 49 7.76 -21.81 8.91
CA LYS A 49 7.45 -21.72 10.34
C LYS A 49 6.02 -22.18 10.66
N TYR A 50 5.05 -21.88 9.79
CA TYR A 50 3.63 -22.05 10.10
C TYR A 50 2.97 -23.22 9.36
N GLY A 51 3.65 -23.80 8.36
CA GLY A 51 3.09 -24.88 7.52
C GLY A 51 1.91 -24.46 6.64
N CYS A 52 1.67 -23.14 6.51
CA CYS A 52 0.59 -22.55 5.74
C CYS A 52 1.14 -21.36 4.93
N SER A 53 0.53 -21.04 3.80
CA SER A 53 0.91 -19.83 3.05
C SER A 53 0.47 -18.56 3.77
N PRO A 54 1.14 -17.40 3.55
CA PRO A 54 0.72 -16.12 4.11
C PRO A 54 -0.74 -15.77 3.79
N GLU A 55 -1.22 -16.06 2.58
CA GLU A 55 -2.61 -15.82 2.19
C GLU A 55 -3.59 -16.67 3.00
N GLN A 56 -3.22 -17.92 3.30
CA GLN A 56 -4.05 -18.77 4.16
C GLN A 56 -4.12 -18.20 5.57
N ILE A 57 -2.98 -17.78 6.16
CA ILE A 57 -2.94 -17.21 7.52
C ILE A 57 -3.71 -15.89 7.58
N LEU A 58 -3.59 -15.07 6.53
CA LEU A 58 -4.25 -13.78 6.42
C LEU A 58 -5.68 -13.87 5.85
N SER A 59 -6.32 -15.04 5.88
CA SER A 59 -7.72 -15.18 5.49
C SER A 59 -8.67 -15.03 6.69
N HIS A 60 -9.89 -14.54 6.42
CA HIS A 60 -10.95 -14.42 7.44
C HIS A 60 -11.23 -15.76 8.13
N THR A 61 -11.36 -16.82 7.36
CA THR A 61 -11.62 -18.17 7.88
C THR A 61 -10.51 -18.62 8.82
N PHE A 62 -9.24 -18.39 8.48
CA PHE A 62 -8.12 -18.76 9.35
C PHE A 62 -8.07 -17.91 10.61
N PHE A 63 -8.24 -16.59 10.47
CA PHE A 63 -8.33 -15.67 11.60
C PHE A 63 -9.38 -16.10 12.63
N MET A 64 -10.57 -16.49 12.15
CA MET A 64 -11.67 -16.94 13.04
C MET A 64 -11.39 -18.28 13.70
N ARG A 65 -10.69 -19.20 13.04
CA ARG A 65 -10.44 -20.57 13.53
C ARG A 65 -9.17 -20.71 14.35
N LYS A 66 -8.13 -19.94 14.05
CA LYS A 66 -6.80 -20.03 14.65
C LYS A 66 -6.23 -18.64 14.96
N PRO A 67 -6.93 -17.82 15.77
CA PRO A 67 -6.52 -16.45 16.04
C PRO A 67 -5.14 -16.34 16.71
N GLU A 68 -4.73 -17.35 17.50
CA GLU A 68 -3.41 -17.37 18.16
C GLU A 68 -2.28 -17.40 17.11
N ILE A 69 -2.41 -18.25 16.08
CA ILE A 69 -1.42 -18.38 14.99
C ILE A 69 -1.45 -17.12 14.12
N PHE A 70 -2.66 -16.62 13.84
CA PHE A 70 -2.81 -15.36 13.10
C PHE A 70 -2.06 -14.21 13.79
N TYR A 71 -2.24 -14.04 15.11
CA TYR A 71 -1.58 -12.94 15.84
C TYR A 71 -0.09 -13.15 16.03
N ASP A 72 0.40 -14.38 16.16
CA ASP A 72 1.86 -14.63 16.16
C ASP A 72 2.48 -14.23 14.82
N PHE A 73 1.85 -14.62 13.71
CA PHE A 73 2.27 -14.22 12.37
C PHE A 73 2.13 -12.71 12.15
N TYR A 74 0.95 -12.14 12.46
CA TYR A 74 0.65 -10.73 12.25
C TYR A 74 1.66 -9.83 12.97
N LYS A 75 1.88 -10.05 14.25
CA LYS A 75 2.79 -9.23 15.08
C LYS A 75 4.26 -9.40 14.65
N SER A 76 4.67 -10.60 14.25
CA SER A 76 6.07 -10.87 13.89
C SER A 76 6.42 -10.53 12.44
N THR A 77 5.42 -10.47 11.54
CA THR A 77 5.67 -10.42 10.09
C THR A 77 4.99 -9.26 9.39
N MET A 78 3.87 -8.75 9.93
CA MET A 78 3.11 -7.67 9.28
C MET A 78 3.30 -6.30 9.93
N VAL A 79 3.82 -6.24 11.16
CA VAL A 79 3.98 -4.99 11.93
C VAL A 79 5.45 -4.57 11.99
N TYR A 80 5.76 -3.45 11.34
CA TYR A 80 7.10 -2.84 11.29
C TYR A 80 7.07 -1.46 11.95
N ARG A 81 7.09 -1.42 13.29
CA ARG A 81 6.94 -0.18 14.08
C ARG A 81 8.03 0.86 13.82
N GLU A 82 9.26 0.39 13.59
CA GLU A 82 10.45 1.23 13.41
C GLU A 82 10.65 1.68 11.95
N ALA A 83 9.75 1.26 11.04
CA ALA A 83 9.85 1.66 9.66
C ALA A 83 9.61 3.17 9.50
N GLU A 84 10.48 3.80 8.72
CA GLU A 84 10.41 5.23 8.41
C GLU A 84 10.05 5.44 6.93
N PRO A 85 9.33 6.53 6.60
CA PRO A 85 9.04 6.87 5.22
C PRO A 85 10.32 7.05 4.40
N ASN A 86 10.39 6.37 3.27
CA ASN A 86 11.50 6.51 2.32
C ASN A 86 11.28 7.67 1.34
N GLU A 87 12.18 7.82 0.39
CA GLU A 87 12.16 8.92 -0.59
C GLU A 87 10.91 8.92 -1.49
N ALA A 88 10.29 7.75 -1.75
CA ALA A 88 9.03 7.70 -2.50
C ALA A 88 7.88 8.35 -1.71
N HIS A 89 7.71 7.98 -0.45
CA HIS A 89 6.69 8.55 0.44
C HIS A 89 6.85 10.07 0.57
N LYS A 90 8.10 10.54 0.81
CA LYS A 90 8.41 11.96 0.94
C LYS A 90 8.15 12.75 -0.34
N ALA A 91 8.49 12.17 -1.50
CA ALA A 91 8.24 12.79 -2.80
C ALA A 91 6.73 12.95 -3.07
N LEU A 92 5.92 11.92 -2.75
CA LEU A 92 4.47 11.99 -2.91
C LEU A 92 3.85 13.03 -1.98
N ALA A 93 4.26 13.06 -0.71
CA ALA A 93 3.80 14.09 0.24
C ALA A 93 4.19 15.51 -0.23
N LYS A 94 5.40 15.69 -0.81
CA LYS A 94 5.82 16.97 -1.41
C LYS A 94 4.92 17.36 -2.58
N LEU A 95 4.61 16.43 -3.49
CA LEU A 95 3.72 16.69 -4.63
C LEU A 95 2.30 17.06 -4.18
N GLU A 96 1.78 16.43 -3.13
CA GLU A 96 0.50 16.77 -2.55
C GLU A 96 0.52 18.18 -1.95
N LYS A 97 1.54 18.50 -1.15
CA LYS A 97 1.71 19.81 -0.52
C LYS A 97 1.75 20.96 -1.52
N ILE A 98 2.35 20.77 -2.71
CA ILE A 98 2.38 21.79 -3.78
C ILE A 98 1.16 21.72 -4.70
N GLY A 99 0.14 20.91 -4.36
CA GLY A 99 -1.16 20.83 -5.03
C GLY A 99 -1.19 20.02 -6.31
N LYS A 100 -0.15 19.29 -6.67
CA LYS A 100 -0.07 18.46 -7.89
C LYS A 100 -0.64 17.06 -7.72
N LEU A 101 -0.34 16.39 -6.61
CA LEU A 101 -0.90 15.08 -6.28
C LEU A 101 -2.24 15.25 -5.57
N LYS A 102 -3.28 14.57 -6.05
CA LYS A 102 -4.65 14.68 -5.51
C LYS A 102 -5.01 13.51 -4.59
N ALA A 103 -4.40 12.37 -4.79
CA ALA A 103 -4.58 11.22 -3.90
C ALA A 103 -3.43 10.21 -4.05
N VAL A 104 -3.16 9.53 -2.96
CA VAL A 104 -2.45 8.25 -2.90
C VAL A 104 -3.48 7.14 -2.75
N VAL A 105 -3.54 6.22 -3.69
CA VAL A 105 -4.31 4.97 -3.58
C VAL A 105 -3.30 3.87 -3.27
N THR A 106 -3.41 3.24 -2.12
CA THR A 106 -2.41 2.26 -1.69
C THR A 106 -3.02 0.93 -1.28
N GLN A 107 -2.31 -0.14 -1.60
CA GLN A 107 -2.58 -1.49 -1.10
C GLN A 107 -1.88 -1.74 0.24
N ASN A 108 -0.97 -0.85 0.65
CA ASN A 108 -0.21 -0.98 1.89
C ASN A 108 -1.06 -0.64 3.11
N ILE A 109 -0.73 -1.31 4.21
CA ILE A 109 -1.41 -1.16 5.51
C ILE A 109 -0.49 -0.51 6.56
N ASP A 110 0.72 -0.08 6.17
CA ASP A 110 1.81 0.31 7.05
C ASP A 110 1.71 1.75 7.59
N GLY A 111 0.87 2.60 7.00
CA GLY A 111 0.69 4.00 7.40
C GLY A 111 1.85 4.93 7.02
N LEU A 112 2.83 4.49 6.22
CA LEU A 112 4.02 5.29 5.90
C LEU A 112 3.73 6.50 5.01
N HIS A 113 2.68 6.47 4.18
CA HIS A 113 2.26 7.65 3.42
C HIS A 113 1.81 8.77 4.36
N GLN A 114 0.95 8.46 5.34
CA GLN A 114 0.49 9.42 6.33
C GLN A 114 1.65 9.90 7.23
N LYS A 115 2.55 9.00 7.63
CA LYS A 115 3.76 9.34 8.40
C LYS A 115 4.70 10.27 7.63
N ALA A 116 4.70 10.20 6.29
CA ALA A 116 5.45 11.12 5.42
C ALA A 116 4.80 12.50 5.26
N GLY A 117 3.53 12.64 5.65
CA GLY A 117 2.77 13.87 5.55
C GLY A 117 1.72 13.93 4.44
N SER A 118 1.44 12.79 3.75
CA SER A 118 0.30 12.72 2.83
C SER A 118 -1.02 12.73 3.61
N GLU A 119 -1.98 13.55 3.17
CA GLU A 119 -3.29 13.74 3.82
C GLU A 119 -4.39 12.94 3.12
N ILE A 120 -4.36 12.86 1.78
CA ILE A 120 -5.38 12.15 0.99
C ILE A 120 -4.84 10.79 0.59
N VAL A 121 -5.01 9.82 1.50
CA VAL A 121 -4.57 8.44 1.31
C VAL A 121 -5.76 7.49 1.38
N TYR A 122 -6.00 6.74 0.31
CA TYR A 122 -7.03 5.71 0.22
C TYR A 122 -6.39 4.33 0.42
N GLU A 123 -6.51 3.80 1.63
CA GLU A 123 -5.95 2.51 2.05
C GLU A 123 -6.91 1.37 1.66
N LEU A 124 -6.72 0.77 0.47
CA LEU A 124 -7.61 -0.25 -0.08
C LEU A 124 -7.72 -1.51 0.80
N HIS A 125 -6.64 -1.86 1.47
CA HIS A 125 -6.60 -3.03 2.35
C HIS A 125 -6.64 -2.66 3.84
N GLY A 126 -7.10 -1.43 4.16
CA GLY A 126 -7.16 -0.94 5.54
C GLY A 126 -5.80 -0.60 6.10
N THR A 127 -5.67 -0.62 7.44
CA THR A 127 -4.47 -0.15 8.13
C THR A 127 -4.20 -0.91 9.43
N ILE A 128 -2.92 -1.12 9.76
CA ILE A 128 -2.51 -1.68 11.05
C ILE A 128 -2.69 -0.68 12.20
N MET A 129 -2.81 0.61 11.91
CA MET A 129 -2.88 1.68 12.90
C MET A 129 -4.20 1.71 13.69
N LYS A 130 -5.26 1.10 13.14
CA LYS A 130 -6.59 1.06 13.74
C LYS A 130 -6.99 -0.38 14.00
N ASN A 131 -7.59 -0.63 15.16
CA ASN A 131 -8.03 -1.95 15.55
C ASN A 131 -9.36 -1.82 16.30
N TYR A 132 -10.28 -2.74 16.10
CA TYR A 132 -11.62 -2.65 16.66
C TYR A 132 -12.05 -3.95 17.32
N CYS A 133 -12.75 -3.82 18.45
CA CYS A 133 -13.43 -4.94 19.07
C CYS A 133 -14.55 -5.46 18.18
N MET A 134 -14.49 -6.71 17.78
CA MET A 134 -15.51 -7.35 16.92
C MET A 134 -16.90 -7.43 17.57
N LYS A 135 -17.00 -7.29 18.92
CA LYS A 135 -18.26 -7.38 19.66
C LYS A 135 -18.91 -6.03 19.91
N CYS A 136 -18.14 -5.02 20.30
CA CYS A 136 -18.68 -3.73 20.74
C CYS A 136 -18.14 -2.50 19.96
N GLY A 137 -17.27 -2.70 18.96
CA GLY A 137 -16.72 -1.63 18.14
C GLY A 137 -15.69 -0.73 18.85
N GLN A 138 -15.30 -1.04 20.11
CA GLN A 138 -14.30 -0.24 20.81
C GLN A 138 -13.01 -0.17 20.04
N PHE A 139 -12.50 1.04 19.81
CA PHE A 139 -11.23 1.32 19.14
C PHE A 139 -10.04 1.01 20.03
N TYR A 140 -8.97 0.51 19.42
CA TYR A 140 -7.64 0.30 20.00
C TYR A 140 -6.57 0.70 18.99
N ASP A 141 -5.49 1.28 19.45
CA ASP A 141 -4.33 1.59 18.63
C ASP A 141 -3.44 0.37 18.36
N LEU A 142 -2.40 0.55 17.56
CA LEU A 142 -1.43 -0.50 17.27
C LEU A 142 -0.65 -0.91 18.52
N ASP A 143 -0.36 0.03 19.42
CA ASP A 143 0.40 -0.22 20.65
C ASP A 143 -0.32 -1.22 21.54
N TYR A 144 -1.62 -1.06 21.71
CA TYR A 144 -2.45 -2.01 22.46
C TYR A 144 -2.36 -3.43 21.89
N VAL A 145 -2.50 -3.57 20.57
CA VAL A 145 -2.47 -4.89 19.92
C VAL A 145 -1.10 -5.54 20.02
N THR A 146 -0.03 -4.77 19.83
CA THR A 146 1.34 -5.30 19.87
C THR A 146 1.80 -5.64 21.28
N ALA A 147 1.35 -4.89 22.29
CA ALA A 147 1.65 -5.15 23.70
C ALA A 147 0.85 -6.32 24.30
N SER A 148 -0.30 -6.68 23.69
CA SER A 148 -1.13 -7.77 24.18
C SER A 148 -0.42 -9.12 24.04
N GLU A 149 -0.48 -9.98 25.05
CA GLU A 149 -0.07 -11.38 24.94
C GLU A 149 -1.11 -12.18 24.14
N GLY A 150 -0.66 -12.98 23.16
CA GLY A 150 -1.54 -13.80 22.32
C GLY A 150 -2.58 -12.98 21.56
N VAL A 151 -3.85 -13.36 21.70
CA VAL A 151 -5.00 -12.74 21.01
C VAL A 151 -5.48 -11.52 21.79
N PRO A 152 -5.43 -10.29 21.23
CA PRO A 152 -5.88 -9.07 21.90
C PRO A 152 -7.38 -9.14 22.27
N ARG A 153 -7.71 -8.79 23.52
CA ARG A 153 -9.07 -8.81 24.05
C ARG A 153 -9.51 -7.41 24.44
N CYS A 154 -10.75 -7.10 24.14
CA CYS A 154 -11.37 -5.82 24.50
C CYS A 154 -11.50 -5.66 26.02
N GLU A 155 -10.95 -4.62 26.60
CA GLU A 155 -11.04 -4.32 28.03
C GLU A 155 -12.49 -4.04 28.48
N LYS A 156 -13.34 -3.56 27.56
CA LYS A 156 -14.74 -3.21 27.86
C LYS A 156 -15.67 -4.43 27.91
N CYS A 157 -15.47 -5.43 27.02
CA CYS A 157 -16.45 -6.52 26.86
C CYS A 157 -15.84 -7.91 26.67
N GLY A 158 -14.51 -8.06 26.75
CA GLY A 158 -13.80 -9.34 26.54
C GLY A 158 -13.81 -9.86 25.11
N GLY A 159 -14.43 -9.16 24.16
CA GLY A 159 -14.46 -9.54 22.75
C GLY A 159 -13.07 -9.52 22.11
N MET A 160 -12.87 -10.27 21.03
CA MET A 160 -11.61 -10.24 20.26
C MET A 160 -11.48 -8.88 19.56
N VAL A 161 -10.27 -8.30 19.57
CA VAL A 161 -9.93 -7.09 18.83
C VAL A 161 -9.33 -7.48 17.49
N LYS A 162 -9.87 -7.03 16.37
CA LYS A 162 -9.38 -7.29 15.00
C LYS A 162 -8.71 -6.04 14.45
N PRO A 163 -7.54 -6.15 13.79
CA PRO A 163 -6.97 -5.04 13.05
C PRO A 163 -7.90 -4.62 11.91
N ASP A 164 -7.95 -3.33 11.62
CA ASP A 164 -8.70 -2.72 10.50
C ASP A 164 -7.99 -3.00 9.17
N VAL A 165 -7.63 -4.26 8.97
CA VAL A 165 -6.99 -4.79 7.77
C VAL A 165 -7.97 -5.70 7.07
N VAL A 166 -8.12 -5.51 5.75
CA VAL A 166 -8.95 -6.38 4.91
C VAL A 166 -8.20 -7.70 4.69
N LEU A 167 -8.75 -8.76 5.25
CA LEU A 167 -8.21 -10.10 5.07
C LEU A 167 -8.68 -10.72 3.75
N TYR A 168 -7.96 -11.72 3.26
CA TYR A 168 -8.49 -12.55 2.17
C TYR A 168 -9.88 -13.08 2.57
N GLU A 169 -10.80 -13.21 1.63
CA GLU A 169 -12.22 -13.54 1.80
C GLU A 169 -13.09 -12.37 2.31
N GLU A 170 -12.51 -11.24 2.68
CA GLU A 170 -13.24 -10.03 3.05
C GLU A 170 -13.37 -9.07 1.86
N GLY A 171 -14.46 -8.30 1.80
CA GLY A 171 -14.66 -7.24 0.82
C GLY A 171 -13.89 -5.97 1.18
N LEU A 172 -13.46 -5.21 0.17
CA LEU A 172 -12.94 -3.87 0.38
C LEU A 172 -14.07 -2.91 0.81
N ASP A 173 -13.71 -1.82 1.48
CA ASP A 173 -14.67 -0.77 1.85
C ASP A 173 -15.20 -0.03 0.60
N ASP A 174 -16.52 -0.01 0.43
CA ASP A 174 -17.20 0.60 -0.74
C ASP A 174 -16.91 2.09 -0.88
N THR A 175 -16.74 2.80 0.23
CA THR A 175 -16.40 4.23 0.23
C THR A 175 -14.99 4.44 -0.29
N THR A 176 -14.04 3.63 0.16
CA THR A 176 -12.64 3.67 -0.28
C THR A 176 -12.53 3.29 -1.75
N ILE A 177 -13.25 2.25 -2.21
CA ILE A 177 -13.35 1.88 -3.63
C ILE A 177 -13.83 3.08 -4.45
N SER A 178 -14.98 3.65 -4.09
CA SER A 178 -15.60 4.72 -4.86
C SER A 178 -14.71 5.95 -4.97
N LYS A 179 -14.04 6.34 -3.88
CA LYS A 179 -13.08 7.46 -3.87
C LYS A 179 -11.85 7.18 -4.73
N SER A 180 -11.31 5.95 -4.64
CA SER A 180 -10.13 5.53 -5.40
C SER A 180 -10.41 5.50 -6.91
N VAL A 181 -11.51 4.85 -7.30
CA VAL A 181 -11.92 4.76 -8.70
C VAL A 181 -12.18 6.15 -9.29
N ARG A 182 -12.88 7.01 -8.55
CA ARG A 182 -13.12 8.38 -8.98
C ARG A 182 -11.83 9.16 -9.18
N ALA A 183 -10.92 9.13 -8.20
CA ALA A 183 -9.63 9.81 -8.30
C ALA A 183 -8.84 9.33 -9.52
N ILE A 184 -8.77 8.01 -9.76
CA ILE A 184 -8.07 7.42 -10.91
C ILE A 184 -8.73 7.84 -12.24
N ALA A 185 -10.06 7.83 -12.32
CA ALA A 185 -10.78 8.19 -13.54
C ALA A 185 -10.62 9.68 -13.92
N GLU A 186 -10.50 10.55 -12.92
CA GLU A 186 -10.34 12.00 -13.10
C GLU A 186 -8.88 12.44 -13.29
N ALA A 187 -7.90 11.54 -13.13
CA ALA A 187 -6.47 11.90 -13.15
C ALA A 187 -5.97 12.27 -14.56
N ASP A 188 -5.16 13.34 -14.65
CA ASP A 188 -4.39 13.67 -15.86
C ASP A 188 -3.19 12.73 -16.03
N VAL A 189 -2.54 12.40 -14.90
CA VAL A 189 -1.40 11.49 -14.83
C VAL A 189 -1.69 10.45 -13.77
N LEU A 190 -1.64 9.18 -14.14
CA LEU A 190 -1.66 8.05 -13.20
C LEU A 190 -0.26 7.48 -13.10
N ILE A 191 0.33 7.58 -11.90
CA ILE A 191 1.61 6.95 -11.58
C ILE A 191 1.35 5.68 -10.79
N ILE A 192 1.76 4.55 -11.34
CA ILE A 192 1.69 3.25 -10.67
C ILE A 192 3.09 2.86 -10.23
N GLY A 193 3.25 2.42 -8.99
CA GLY A 193 4.58 2.07 -8.50
C GLY A 193 4.60 1.00 -7.42
N GLY A 194 5.67 0.18 -7.41
CA GLY A 194 5.90 -0.80 -6.35
C GLY A 194 4.80 -1.85 -6.20
N THR A 195 4.15 -2.25 -7.27
CA THR A 195 3.10 -3.27 -7.24
C THR A 195 3.24 -4.25 -8.38
N SER A 196 2.97 -5.53 -8.12
CA SER A 196 2.95 -6.58 -9.15
C SER A 196 1.68 -6.58 -9.99
N LEU A 197 0.64 -5.80 -9.58
CA LEU A 197 -0.69 -5.73 -10.21
C LEU A 197 -1.38 -7.11 -10.36
N ASN A 198 -1.15 -8.01 -9.39
CA ASN A 198 -1.73 -9.37 -9.38
C ASN A 198 -2.80 -9.58 -8.28
N VAL A 199 -3.05 -8.58 -7.41
CA VAL A 199 -4.00 -8.70 -6.31
C VAL A 199 -5.31 -8.00 -6.69
N TYR A 200 -6.34 -8.79 -6.96
CA TYR A 200 -7.68 -8.31 -7.26
C TYR A 200 -8.53 -8.19 -5.98
N PRO A 201 -9.50 -7.22 -5.95
CA PRO A 201 -9.93 -6.35 -7.04
C PRO A 201 -9.04 -5.11 -7.26
N ALA A 202 -8.10 -4.79 -6.38
CA ALA A 202 -7.31 -3.55 -6.41
C ALA A 202 -6.55 -3.35 -7.74
N ALA A 203 -5.93 -4.41 -8.28
CA ALA A 203 -5.23 -4.34 -9.57
C ALA A 203 -6.13 -3.90 -10.72
N GLY A 204 -7.43 -4.22 -10.67
CA GLY A 204 -8.40 -3.82 -11.69
C GLY A 204 -8.76 -2.34 -11.70
N PHE A 205 -8.41 -1.57 -10.64
CA PHE A 205 -8.78 -0.14 -10.56
C PHE A 205 -8.05 0.72 -11.60
N ILE A 206 -6.89 0.30 -12.07
CA ILE A 206 -6.17 1.00 -13.14
C ILE A 206 -6.97 1.06 -14.44
N ASN A 207 -7.88 0.12 -14.68
CA ASN A 207 -8.73 0.11 -15.88
C ASN A 207 -9.76 1.26 -15.92
N TYR A 208 -9.94 1.98 -14.82
CA TYR A 208 -10.76 3.20 -14.78
C TYR A 208 -9.98 4.46 -15.21
N TYR A 209 -8.67 4.36 -15.43
CA TYR A 209 -7.91 5.45 -16.00
C TYR A 209 -8.14 5.53 -17.50
N HIS A 210 -8.56 6.70 -17.98
CA HIS A 210 -8.87 6.94 -19.40
C HIS A 210 -7.95 7.99 -20.03
N GLY A 211 -6.93 8.44 -19.31
CA GLY A 211 -5.95 9.40 -19.83
C GLY A 211 -4.89 8.76 -20.71
N ASN A 212 -3.92 9.56 -21.12
CA ASN A 212 -2.80 9.15 -21.99
C ASN A 212 -1.43 9.34 -21.35
N LYS A 213 -1.38 9.42 -20.01
CA LYS A 213 -0.15 9.58 -19.24
C LYS A 213 -0.11 8.55 -18.11
N LEU A 214 -0.23 7.28 -18.49
CA LEU A 214 -0.03 6.15 -17.58
C LEU A 214 1.47 5.91 -17.41
N VAL A 215 1.96 6.10 -16.19
CA VAL A 215 3.36 5.88 -15.83
C VAL A 215 3.45 4.66 -14.93
N LEU A 216 4.36 3.72 -15.26
CA LEU A 216 4.59 2.54 -14.46
C LEU A 216 6.05 2.52 -14.01
N ILE A 217 6.27 2.49 -12.68
CA ILE A 217 7.59 2.45 -12.04
C ILE A 217 7.67 1.19 -11.19
N ASN A 218 8.40 0.19 -11.65
CA ASN A 218 8.55 -1.06 -10.91
C ASN A 218 9.87 -1.76 -11.26
N LYS A 219 10.51 -2.42 -10.30
CA LYS A 219 11.77 -3.14 -10.57
C LYS A 219 11.58 -4.33 -11.49
N SER A 220 10.46 -5.05 -11.33
CA SER A 220 10.12 -6.22 -12.13
C SER A 220 9.02 -5.90 -13.13
N GLU A 221 8.93 -6.67 -14.19
CA GLU A 221 7.86 -6.60 -15.17
C GLU A 221 6.48 -6.87 -14.53
N THR A 222 5.46 -6.26 -15.10
CA THR A 222 4.06 -6.43 -14.69
C THR A 222 3.18 -6.80 -15.92
N PRO A 223 2.01 -7.40 -15.71
CA PRO A 223 1.08 -7.69 -16.82
C PRO A 223 0.62 -6.45 -17.59
N TYR A 224 0.79 -5.26 -17.03
CA TYR A 224 0.32 -3.98 -17.57
C TYR A 224 1.42 -3.11 -18.19
N ASP A 225 2.65 -3.60 -18.28
CA ASP A 225 3.79 -2.85 -18.87
C ASP A 225 3.49 -2.36 -20.29
N HIS A 226 2.75 -3.15 -21.07
CA HIS A 226 2.37 -2.84 -22.45
C HIS A 226 1.33 -1.72 -22.58
N GLU A 227 0.62 -1.37 -21.51
CA GLU A 227 -0.36 -0.28 -21.46
C GLU A 227 0.29 1.05 -21.06
N ALA A 228 1.50 1.01 -20.47
CA ALA A 228 2.16 2.21 -19.96
C ALA A 228 2.63 3.14 -21.08
N ASN A 229 2.31 4.42 -20.96
CA ASN A 229 2.86 5.47 -21.83
C ASN A 229 4.32 5.80 -21.47
N LEU A 230 4.70 5.54 -20.22
CA LEU A 230 6.06 5.63 -19.72
C LEU A 230 6.34 4.49 -18.75
N LEU A 231 7.31 3.65 -19.09
CA LEU A 231 7.75 2.51 -18.29
C LEU A 231 9.16 2.76 -17.75
N ILE A 232 9.35 2.59 -16.43
CA ILE A 232 10.62 2.78 -15.74
C ILE A 232 10.90 1.57 -14.85
N HIS A 233 11.90 0.76 -15.22
CA HIS A 233 12.35 -0.35 -14.41
C HIS A 233 13.47 0.10 -13.45
N ASP A 234 13.06 0.71 -12.31
CA ASP A 234 14.01 1.16 -11.28
C ASP A 234 13.33 1.24 -9.90
N SER A 235 14.11 1.61 -8.91
CA SER A 235 13.68 1.91 -7.54
C SER A 235 12.78 3.13 -7.52
N ILE A 236 11.57 2.98 -6.98
CA ILE A 236 10.56 4.05 -6.99
C ILE A 236 10.99 5.28 -6.19
N GLY A 237 11.69 5.07 -5.06
CA GLY A 237 12.21 6.17 -4.24
C GLY A 237 13.25 7.00 -5.00
N LYS A 238 14.17 6.34 -5.70
CA LYS A 238 15.18 6.99 -6.54
C LYS A 238 14.53 7.83 -7.65
N VAL A 239 13.57 7.24 -8.38
CA VAL A 239 12.89 7.89 -9.51
C VAL A 239 12.10 9.11 -9.04
N LEU A 240 11.22 8.93 -8.04
CA LEU A 240 10.37 10.02 -7.57
C LEU A 240 11.18 11.13 -6.91
N LYS A 241 12.23 10.81 -6.13
CA LYS A 241 13.15 11.80 -5.57
C LYS A 241 13.75 12.69 -6.65
N ALA A 242 14.25 12.07 -7.73
CA ALA A 242 14.85 12.82 -8.84
C ALA A 242 13.83 13.74 -9.54
N CYS A 243 12.57 13.31 -9.66
CA CYS A 243 11.52 14.09 -10.30
C CYS A 243 11.07 15.32 -9.49
N VAL A 244 11.18 15.27 -8.15
CA VAL A 244 10.69 16.35 -7.28
C VAL A 244 11.81 17.22 -6.69
N ALA A 245 13.06 16.99 -7.07
CA ALA A 245 14.23 17.65 -6.47
C ALA A 245 14.16 19.19 -6.57
N ASP A 246 13.68 19.70 -7.70
CA ASP A 246 13.66 21.14 -8.01
C ASP A 246 12.25 21.76 -7.89
N LEU A 247 11.25 20.99 -7.45
CA LEU A 247 9.87 21.47 -7.19
C LEU A 247 9.73 21.96 -5.70
#